data_47eeaeffdb510950b5e44d857e2e30f2
#
_entry.id   47eeaeffdb510950b5e44d857e2e30f2
#
_cell.length_a   1.000
_cell.length_b   1.000
_cell.length_c   1.000
_cell.angle_alpha   90.00
_cell.angle_beta   90.00
_cell.angle_gamma   90.00
#
_symmetry.space_group_name_H-M   'P 1'
#
loop_
_entity.id
_entity.type
_entity.pdbx_description
1 polymer ?
#
loop_
_entity_poly.entity_id
_entity_poly.type
_entity_poly.pdbx_seq_one_letter_code
_entity_poly.pdbx_strand_id
1 'polypeptide(L)'
;HSYAMQIASRNMSALAKRDYDNTGLGALNWLTRLVTNIEQDESAYQNLINELQAIHRGLLLAPKQFLLVCEEHQSEHLVEEVQEVWNKLAVDRSPVLLTEVEPEVSQNDQAWLIQANVQFCASAYPAVEVAHADAAPLMVLAGYLRNGFLHSAIREKGGAYGGGASYDGNACAFRFYSYRDPRLAETFADFEASINWLLNTEQKPHQLEEAILGLVSSMDKPGSPAGEAITACYALLHGRTPAFRRTLRARLLNVTLEDLKRVTQAYLVEQKPVK
;
A
#
# COMPACT_ATOMS: atom_id res chain seq x y z
N HIS A 1 0.37 -8.18 10.97
CA HIS A 1 -0.55 -7.06 10.69
C HIS A 1 -0.61 -6.67 9.21
N SER A 2 0.52 -6.73 8.49
CA SER A 2 0.54 -6.41 7.04
C SER A 2 -0.40 -7.31 6.24
N TYR A 3 -0.42 -8.61 6.48
CA TYR A 3 -1.37 -9.52 5.84
C TYR A 3 -2.82 -9.21 6.22
N ALA A 4 -3.10 -8.91 7.51
CA ALA A 4 -4.45 -8.53 7.93
C ALA A 4 -4.93 -7.26 7.21
N MET A 5 -4.09 -6.23 7.13
CA MET A 5 -4.41 -5.01 6.35
C MET A 5 -4.61 -5.29 4.86
N GLN A 6 -3.76 -6.14 4.26
CA GLN A 6 -3.87 -6.52 2.85
C GLN A 6 -5.18 -7.26 2.58
N ILE A 7 -5.56 -8.21 3.43
CA ILE A 7 -6.83 -8.94 3.34
C ILE A 7 -8.02 -7.99 3.45
N ALA A 8 -8.03 -7.11 4.46
CA ALA A 8 -9.12 -6.17 4.68
C ALA A 8 -9.30 -5.20 3.50
N SER A 9 -8.22 -4.80 2.81
CA SER A 9 -8.27 -3.85 1.70
C SER A 9 -8.16 -4.46 0.30
N ARG A 10 -8.11 -5.80 0.16
CA ARG A 10 -7.82 -6.50 -1.10
C ARG A 10 -8.72 -6.13 -2.29
N ASN A 11 -9.96 -5.75 -2.02
CA ASN A 11 -10.95 -5.44 -3.06
C ASN A 11 -11.23 -3.94 -3.22
N MET A 12 -10.41 -3.05 -2.64
CA MET A 12 -10.63 -1.61 -2.69
C MET A 12 -10.03 -0.94 -3.93
N SER A 13 -9.07 -1.61 -4.60
CA SER A 13 -8.54 -1.20 -5.89
C SER A 13 -8.05 -2.42 -6.68
N ALA A 14 -7.92 -2.28 -8.00
CA ALA A 14 -7.33 -3.32 -8.86
C ALA A 14 -5.89 -3.66 -8.43
N LEU A 15 -5.12 -2.66 -7.99
CA LEU A 15 -3.75 -2.85 -7.50
C LEU A 15 -3.74 -3.64 -6.17
N ALA A 16 -4.64 -3.34 -5.24
CA ALA A 16 -4.76 -4.06 -3.98
C ALA A 16 -5.15 -5.53 -4.21
N LYS A 17 -6.06 -5.79 -5.16
CA LYS A 17 -6.45 -7.15 -5.56
C LYS A 17 -5.27 -7.92 -6.13
N ARG A 18 -4.54 -7.33 -7.07
CA ARG A 18 -3.35 -7.94 -7.68
C ARG A 18 -2.26 -8.21 -6.65
N ASP A 19 -2.03 -7.27 -5.73
CA ASP A 19 -1.04 -7.43 -4.65
C ASP A 19 -1.41 -8.60 -3.74
N TYR A 20 -2.67 -8.70 -3.32
CA TYR A 20 -3.18 -9.83 -2.53
C TYR A 20 -3.01 -11.18 -3.26
N ASP A 21 -3.35 -11.23 -4.55
CA ASP A 21 -3.28 -12.47 -5.34
C ASP A 21 -1.83 -12.90 -5.61
N ASN A 22 -0.88 -11.96 -5.72
CA ASN A 22 0.50 -12.24 -6.10
C ASN A 22 1.46 -12.39 -4.91
N THR A 23 1.19 -11.74 -3.78
CA THR A 23 2.15 -11.67 -2.65
C THR A 23 1.57 -12.07 -1.31
N GLY A 24 0.23 -12.08 -1.18
CA GLY A 24 -0.46 -12.34 0.07
C GLY A 24 -0.92 -13.78 0.26
N LEU A 25 -1.95 -13.95 1.09
CA LEU A 25 -2.57 -15.26 1.31
C LEU A 25 -3.30 -15.77 0.07
N GLY A 26 -3.68 -14.88 -0.86
CA GLY A 26 -4.18 -15.27 -2.18
C GLY A 26 -3.13 -16.04 -2.97
N ALA A 27 -1.89 -15.55 -3.00
CA ALA A 27 -0.76 -16.24 -3.63
C ALA A 27 -0.50 -17.63 -3.02
N LEU A 28 -0.58 -17.73 -1.69
CA LEU A 28 -0.40 -19.02 -1.00
C LEU A 28 -1.46 -20.04 -1.44
N ASN A 29 -2.72 -19.64 -1.50
CA ASN A 29 -3.81 -20.50 -1.95
C ASN A 29 -3.62 -20.94 -3.41
N TRP A 30 -3.21 -20.02 -4.28
CA TRP A 30 -2.91 -20.33 -5.67
C TRP A 30 -1.74 -21.30 -5.81
N LEU A 31 -0.62 -21.05 -5.11
CA LEU A 31 0.55 -21.94 -5.10
C LEU A 31 0.22 -23.32 -4.57
N THR A 32 -0.57 -23.44 -3.51
CA THR A 32 -0.99 -24.74 -2.96
C THR A 32 -1.78 -25.54 -4.01
N ARG A 33 -2.72 -24.90 -4.70
CA ARG A 33 -3.48 -25.55 -5.78
C ARG A 33 -2.59 -25.95 -6.95
N LEU A 34 -1.65 -25.09 -7.36
CA LEU A 34 -0.71 -25.36 -8.43
C LEU A 34 0.15 -26.58 -8.11
N VAL A 35 0.73 -26.65 -6.91
CA VAL A 35 1.53 -27.81 -6.47
C VAL A 35 0.70 -29.09 -6.50
N THR A 36 -0.51 -29.06 -5.93
CA THR A 36 -1.41 -30.22 -5.94
C THR A 36 -1.74 -30.70 -7.36
N ASN A 37 -2.00 -29.76 -8.28
CA ASN A 37 -2.30 -30.11 -9.67
C ASN A 37 -1.10 -30.72 -10.37
N ILE A 38 0.10 -30.19 -10.16
CA ILE A 38 1.34 -30.71 -10.75
C ILE A 38 1.67 -32.12 -10.23
N GLU A 39 1.43 -32.39 -8.95
CA GLU A 39 1.64 -33.70 -8.34
C GLU A 39 0.67 -34.77 -8.87
N GLN A 40 -0.50 -34.36 -9.32
CA GLN A 40 -1.56 -35.27 -9.79
C GLN A 40 -1.60 -35.46 -11.31
N ASP A 41 -1.06 -34.50 -12.09
CA ASP A 41 -1.15 -34.47 -13.54
C ASP A 41 0.15 -33.97 -14.18
N GLU A 42 0.87 -34.85 -14.86
CA GLU A 42 2.09 -34.54 -15.62
C GLU A 42 1.82 -33.48 -16.71
N SER A 43 0.62 -33.42 -17.27
CA SER A 43 0.26 -32.41 -18.26
C SER A 43 0.22 -31.01 -17.64
N ALA A 44 -0.19 -30.86 -16.38
CA ALA A 44 -0.19 -29.60 -15.64
C ALA A 44 1.24 -29.06 -15.44
N TYR A 45 2.19 -29.95 -15.16
CA TYR A 45 3.59 -29.57 -15.09
C TYR A 45 4.13 -29.07 -16.43
N GLN A 46 3.86 -29.79 -17.51
CA GLN A 46 4.30 -29.39 -18.85
C GLN A 46 3.67 -28.05 -19.29
N ASN A 47 2.41 -27.82 -18.96
CA ASN A 47 1.71 -26.55 -19.21
C ASN A 47 2.37 -25.40 -18.48
N LEU A 48 2.71 -25.55 -17.19
CA LEU A 48 3.44 -24.55 -16.42
C LEU A 48 4.78 -24.19 -17.07
N ILE A 49 5.54 -25.19 -17.52
CA ILE A 49 6.83 -24.95 -18.20
C ILE A 49 6.62 -24.13 -19.49
N ASN A 50 5.61 -24.47 -20.28
CA ASN A 50 5.29 -23.75 -21.51
C ASN A 50 4.88 -22.29 -21.24
N GLU A 51 4.08 -22.05 -20.20
CA GLU A 51 3.68 -20.71 -19.77
C GLU A 51 4.89 -19.88 -19.29
N LEU A 52 5.75 -20.45 -18.45
CA LEU A 52 6.98 -19.79 -17.99
C LEU A 52 7.92 -19.44 -19.15
N GLN A 53 8.05 -20.34 -20.14
CA GLN A 53 8.84 -20.09 -21.34
C GLN A 53 8.21 -18.97 -22.21
N ALA A 54 6.89 -18.92 -22.29
CA ALA A 54 6.17 -17.86 -23.01
C ALA A 54 6.39 -16.50 -22.33
N ILE A 55 6.26 -16.43 -21.00
CA ILE A 55 6.53 -15.22 -20.20
C ILE A 55 7.99 -14.79 -20.39
N HIS A 56 8.93 -15.71 -20.27
CA HIS A 56 10.36 -15.40 -20.45
C HIS A 56 10.65 -14.81 -21.84
N ARG A 57 10.10 -15.42 -22.90
CA ARG A 57 10.23 -14.87 -24.29
C ARG A 57 9.62 -13.46 -24.39
N GLY A 58 8.41 -13.28 -23.81
CA GLY A 58 7.77 -11.97 -23.78
C GLY A 58 8.62 -10.90 -23.08
N LEU A 59 9.21 -11.25 -21.94
CA LEU A 59 10.11 -10.36 -21.19
C LEU A 59 11.38 -10.03 -21.98
N LEU A 60 11.96 -10.99 -22.73
CA LEU A 60 13.13 -10.74 -23.56
C LEU A 60 12.82 -9.79 -24.73
N LEU A 61 11.63 -9.86 -25.30
CA LEU A 61 11.21 -9.04 -26.43
C LEU A 61 10.64 -7.66 -26.01
N ALA A 62 10.18 -7.52 -24.77
CA ALA A 62 9.59 -6.27 -24.29
C ALA A 62 10.60 -5.11 -24.32
N PRO A 63 10.14 -3.86 -24.56
CA PRO A 63 10.96 -2.68 -24.39
C PRO A 63 11.49 -2.58 -22.96
N LYS A 64 12.75 -2.20 -22.81
CA LYS A 64 13.41 -2.12 -21.51
C LYS A 64 13.78 -0.69 -21.17
N GLN A 65 13.68 -0.36 -19.89
CA GLN A 65 14.18 0.88 -19.32
C GLN A 65 15.22 0.54 -18.26
N PHE A 66 16.34 1.23 -18.28
CA PHE A 66 17.44 1.02 -17.34
C PHE A 66 17.62 2.26 -16.47
N LEU A 67 17.74 2.06 -15.18
CA LEU A 67 18.20 3.07 -14.23
C LEU A 67 19.66 2.77 -13.89
N LEU A 68 20.56 3.68 -14.27
CA LEU A 68 21.97 3.60 -13.89
C LEU A 68 22.24 4.66 -12.82
N VAL A 69 22.88 4.25 -11.73
CA VAL A 69 23.28 5.13 -10.63
C VAL A 69 24.78 4.92 -10.40
N CYS A 70 25.56 5.88 -10.83
CA CYS A 70 27.03 5.81 -10.79
C CYS A 70 27.63 7.20 -10.62
N GLU A 71 28.93 7.27 -10.43
CA GLU A 71 29.68 8.52 -10.49
C GLU A 71 29.79 9.00 -11.95
N GLU A 72 29.84 10.33 -12.16
CA GLU A 72 29.81 10.94 -13.49
C GLU A 72 30.87 10.37 -14.44
N HIS A 73 32.08 10.14 -13.94
CA HIS A 73 33.18 9.60 -14.76
C HIS A 73 32.99 8.15 -15.24
N GLN A 74 32.03 7.41 -14.67
CA GLN A 74 31.69 6.02 -15.05
C GLN A 74 30.48 5.94 -15.96
N SER A 75 29.73 7.03 -16.13
CA SER A 75 28.42 7.02 -16.78
C SER A 75 28.48 6.57 -18.23
N GLU A 76 29.43 7.08 -19.02
CA GLU A 76 29.58 6.73 -20.43
C GLU A 76 29.91 5.24 -20.59
N HIS A 77 30.89 4.75 -19.85
CA HIS A 77 31.29 3.34 -19.89
C HIS A 77 30.15 2.39 -19.55
N LEU A 78 29.41 2.66 -18.49
CA LEU A 78 28.26 1.82 -18.08
C LEU A 78 27.13 1.86 -19.11
N VAL A 79 26.88 3.01 -19.74
CA VAL A 79 25.89 3.11 -20.81
C VAL A 79 26.30 2.24 -22.00
N GLU A 80 27.59 2.31 -22.39
CA GLU A 80 28.12 1.50 -23.50
C GLU A 80 28.02 -0.01 -23.20
N GLU A 81 28.40 -0.44 -22.00
CA GLU A 81 28.28 -1.85 -21.59
C GLU A 81 26.82 -2.34 -21.64
N VAL A 82 25.88 -1.57 -21.09
CA VAL A 82 24.46 -1.93 -21.14
C VAL A 82 23.96 -1.98 -22.58
N GLN A 83 24.32 -1.03 -23.42
CA GLN A 83 23.93 -0.99 -24.83
C GLN A 83 24.55 -2.18 -25.60
N GLU A 84 25.81 -2.52 -25.38
CA GLU A 84 26.45 -3.65 -26.04
C GLU A 84 25.73 -4.98 -25.81
N VAL A 85 25.23 -5.20 -24.62
CA VAL A 85 24.48 -6.42 -24.26
C VAL A 85 23.08 -6.39 -24.82
N TRP A 86 22.36 -5.29 -24.60
CA TRP A 86 20.90 -5.26 -24.79
C TRP A 86 20.46 -4.85 -26.20
N ASN A 87 21.28 -4.12 -26.97
CA ASN A 87 20.98 -3.77 -28.37
C ASN A 87 21.00 -4.99 -29.31
N LYS A 88 21.58 -6.12 -28.85
CA LYS A 88 21.58 -7.38 -29.61
C LYS A 88 20.23 -8.12 -29.55
N LEU A 89 19.36 -7.75 -28.62
CA LEU A 89 18.05 -8.37 -28.47
C LEU A 89 17.02 -7.68 -29.37
N ALA A 90 16.21 -8.47 -30.04
CA ALA A 90 15.04 -7.98 -30.75
C ALA A 90 14.07 -7.33 -29.73
N VAL A 91 13.39 -6.26 -30.16
CA VAL A 91 12.39 -5.58 -29.34
C VAL A 91 11.06 -5.60 -30.08
N ASP A 92 10.05 -6.20 -29.45
CA ASP A 92 8.67 -6.12 -29.88
C ASP A 92 8.00 -4.93 -29.18
N ARG A 93 7.56 -3.95 -29.96
CA ARG A 93 6.86 -2.75 -29.49
C ARG A 93 5.35 -2.86 -29.65
N SER A 94 4.84 -4.04 -29.93
CA SER A 94 3.39 -4.26 -29.97
C SER A 94 2.77 -3.90 -28.63
N PRO A 95 1.63 -3.20 -28.62
CA PRO A 95 0.98 -2.87 -27.37
C PRO A 95 0.54 -4.16 -26.66
N VAL A 96 0.98 -4.34 -25.43
CA VAL A 96 0.47 -5.39 -24.55
C VAL A 96 -0.84 -4.89 -23.95
N LEU A 97 -1.95 -5.51 -24.32
CA LEU A 97 -3.22 -5.28 -23.63
C LEU A 97 -3.13 -5.93 -22.25
N LEU A 98 -2.94 -5.10 -21.24
CA LEU A 98 -3.10 -5.56 -19.87
C LEU A 98 -4.58 -5.76 -19.59
N THR A 99 -4.97 -6.95 -19.16
CA THR A 99 -6.32 -7.17 -18.68
C THR A 99 -6.48 -6.40 -17.36
N GLU A 100 -7.34 -5.40 -17.36
CA GLU A 100 -7.74 -4.76 -16.11
C GLU A 100 -8.51 -5.76 -15.27
N VAL A 101 -8.02 -6.00 -14.07
CA VAL A 101 -8.73 -6.81 -13.08
C VAL A 101 -9.65 -5.88 -12.31
N GLU A 102 -10.95 -5.94 -12.63
CA GLU A 102 -11.96 -5.26 -11.83
C GLU A 102 -11.98 -5.87 -10.42
N PRO A 103 -11.85 -5.07 -9.36
CA PRO A 103 -11.98 -5.59 -8.01
C PRO A 103 -13.42 -6.06 -7.78
N GLU A 104 -13.59 -7.32 -7.36
CA GLU A 104 -14.89 -7.79 -6.92
C GLU A 104 -15.33 -7.01 -5.68
N VAL A 105 -16.50 -6.39 -5.73
CA VAL A 105 -17.09 -5.64 -4.60
C VAL A 105 -17.64 -6.62 -3.55
N SER A 106 -16.81 -7.51 -3.04
CA SER A 106 -17.20 -8.36 -1.91
C SER A 106 -16.61 -7.77 -0.63
N GLN A 107 -17.46 -7.19 0.19
CA GLN A 107 -17.13 -6.66 1.52
C GLN A 107 -17.36 -7.73 2.59
N ASN A 108 -16.63 -8.82 2.52
CA ASN A 108 -16.77 -9.90 3.49
C ASN A 108 -15.64 -9.81 4.54
N ASP A 109 -16.04 -9.73 5.80
CA ASP A 109 -15.12 -9.88 6.93
C ASP A 109 -14.48 -11.27 6.91
N GLN A 110 -13.22 -11.35 7.31
CA GLN A 110 -12.47 -12.60 7.34
C GLN A 110 -11.75 -12.80 8.66
N ALA A 111 -11.77 -14.05 9.14
CA ALA A 111 -11.00 -14.50 10.29
C ALA A 111 -10.08 -15.65 9.86
N TRP A 112 -8.79 -15.49 10.09
CA TRP A 112 -7.78 -16.52 9.81
C TRP A 112 -7.23 -17.06 11.11
N LEU A 113 -7.37 -18.38 11.32
CA LEU A 113 -6.84 -19.05 12.49
C LEU A 113 -5.34 -19.33 12.30
N ILE A 114 -4.56 -18.88 13.26
CA ILE A 114 -3.10 -19.09 13.30
C ILE A 114 -2.68 -19.65 14.65
N GLN A 115 -1.55 -20.33 14.72
CA GLN A 115 -0.97 -20.83 15.97
C GLN A 115 -0.23 -19.69 16.70
N ALA A 116 -0.98 -18.78 17.31
CA ALA A 116 -0.44 -17.68 18.09
C ALA A 116 -1.37 -17.33 19.25
N ASN A 117 -0.80 -16.85 20.35
CA ASN A 117 -1.55 -16.39 21.53
C ASN A 117 -1.91 -14.90 21.46
N VAL A 118 -1.78 -14.30 20.29
CA VAL A 118 -2.02 -12.87 20.05
C VAL A 118 -2.75 -12.69 18.73
N GLN A 119 -3.49 -11.59 18.61
CA GLN A 119 -4.27 -11.21 17.45
C GLN A 119 -3.52 -10.21 16.56
N PHE A 120 -3.91 -10.18 15.30
CA PHE A 120 -3.51 -9.19 14.30
C PHE A 120 -4.78 -8.64 13.67
N CYS A 121 -5.30 -7.54 14.21
CA CYS A 121 -6.56 -6.97 13.78
C CYS A 121 -6.33 -5.94 12.67
N ALA A 122 -7.22 -5.90 11.70
CA ALA A 122 -7.28 -4.83 10.72
C ALA A 122 -8.73 -4.49 10.38
N SER A 123 -8.97 -3.21 10.10
CA SER A 123 -10.24 -2.70 9.60
C SER A 123 -9.92 -1.73 8.48
N ALA A 124 -10.47 -1.93 7.28
CA ALA A 124 -10.19 -1.10 6.12
C ALA A 124 -11.48 -0.48 5.58
N TYR A 125 -11.38 0.79 5.21
CA TYR A 125 -12.44 1.58 4.63
C TYR A 125 -12.06 1.98 3.21
N PRO A 126 -12.98 1.94 2.22
CA PRO A 126 -12.74 2.47 0.89
C PRO A 126 -12.34 3.94 0.98
N ALA A 127 -11.31 4.29 0.26
CA ALA A 127 -10.81 5.66 0.18
C ALA A 127 -10.47 6.02 -1.27
N VAL A 128 -9.67 7.05 -1.48
CA VAL A 128 -9.36 7.59 -2.80
C VAL A 128 -7.90 7.37 -3.18
N GLU A 129 -7.57 7.54 -4.44
CA GLU A 129 -6.19 7.53 -4.93
C GLU A 129 -5.40 8.77 -4.48
N VAL A 130 -4.08 8.69 -4.55
CA VAL A 130 -3.18 9.74 -4.05
C VAL A 130 -3.31 11.09 -4.79
N ALA A 131 -3.83 11.09 -6.02
CA ALA A 131 -4.06 12.31 -6.80
C ALA A 131 -5.29 13.09 -6.35
N HIS A 132 -6.24 12.44 -5.69
CA HIS A 132 -7.48 13.06 -5.22
C HIS A 132 -7.22 14.19 -4.20
N ALA A 133 -8.14 15.15 -4.12
CA ALA A 133 -8.03 16.27 -3.20
C ALA A 133 -7.99 15.82 -1.72
N ASP A 134 -8.75 14.78 -1.39
CA ASP A 134 -8.88 14.26 -0.03
C ASP A 134 -7.72 13.36 0.41
N ALA A 135 -6.77 13.04 -0.48
CA ALA A 135 -5.62 12.22 -0.13
C ALA A 135 -4.77 12.86 0.98
N ALA A 136 -4.51 14.18 0.90
CA ALA A 136 -3.73 14.89 1.91
C ALA A 136 -4.42 14.89 3.28
N PRO A 137 -5.71 15.27 3.44
CA PRO A 137 -6.42 15.12 4.70
C PRO A 137 -6.42 13.68 5.26
N LEU A 138 -6.61 12.65 4.41
CA LEU A 138 -6.59 11.26 4.85
C LEU A 138 -5.19 10.81 5.34
N MET A 139 -4.12 11.28 4.70
CA MET A 139 -2.75 11.05 5.18
C MET A 139 -2.53 11.63 6.57
N VAL A 140 -2.94 12.90 6.77
CA VAL A 140 -2.81 13.57 8.07
C VAL A 140 -3.70 12.90 9.11
N LEU A 141 -4.94 12.54 8.76
CA LEU A 141 -5.88 11.84 9.62
C LEU A 141 -5.29 10.56 10.21
N ALA A 142 -4.60 9.76 9.41
CA ALA A 142 -3.97 8.53 9.87
C ALA A 142 -2.95 8.78 11.01
N GLY A 143 -2.07 9.75 10.82
CA GLY A 143 -1.11 10.16 11.85
C GLY A 143 -1.77 10.76 13.08
N TYR A 144 -2.80 11.60 12.86
CA TYR A 144 -3.55 12.26 13.90
C TYR A 144 -4.28 11.28 14.83
N LEU A 145 -5.04 10.31 14.26
CA LEU A 145 -5.72 9.28 15.04
C LEU A 145 -4.73 8.35 15.75
N ARG A 146 -3.64 7.99 15.10
CA ARG A 146 -2.62 7.12 15.68
C ARG A 146 -2.02 7.73 16.94
N ASN A 147 -1.59 8.97 16.89
CA ASN A 147 -0.87 9.61 18.00
C ASN A 147 -1.83 10.17 19.05
N GLY A 148 -2.99 10.70 18.63
CA GLY A 148 -3.94 11.35 19.52
C GLY A 148 -4.82 10.39 20.33
N PHE A 149 -5.08 9.18 19.81
CA PHE A 149 -5.97 8.23 20.47
C PHE A 149 -5.47 6.79 20.45
N LEU A 150 -5.19 6.24 19.25
CA LEU A 150 -5.00 4.79 19.08
C LEU A 150 -3.78 4.25 19.83
N HIS A 151 -2.69 5.02 19.89
CA HIS A 151 -1.49 4.58 20.61
C HIS A 151 -1.81 4.35 22.10
N SER A 152 -2.52 5.27 22.74
CA SER A 152 -2.90 5.10 24.15
C SER A 152 -3.91 3.99 24.35
N ALA A 153 -4.96 3.91 23.53
CA ALA A 153 -6.01 2.91 23.69
C ALA A 153 -5.50 1.49 23.42
N ILE A 154 -4.77 1.28 22.31
CA ILE A 154 -4.39 -0.05 21.85
C ILE A 154 -3.12 -0.54 22.57
N ARG A 155 -2.09 0.31 22.66
CA ARG A 155 -0.80 -0.12 23.21
C ARG A 155 -0.72 0.06 24.72
N GLU A 156 -0.96 1.27 25.23
CA GLU A 156 -0.73 1.57 26.65
C GLU A 156 -1.77 0.90 27.55
N LYS A 157 -3.04 1.01 27.19
CA LYS A 157 -4.16 0.43 27.97
C LYS A 157 -4.50 -0.98 27.51
N GLY A 158 -4.46 -1.23 26.19
CA GLY A 158 -4.85 -2.48 25.59
C GLY A 158 -3.80 -3.58 25.65
N GLY A 159 -2.53 -3.25 25.85
CA GLY A 159 -1.45 -4.20 25.96
C GLY A 159 -0.95 -4.79 24.65
N ALA A 160 -1.42 -4.28 23.50
CA ALA A 160 -0.88 -4.65 22.20
C ALA A 160 0.56 -4.15 22.04
N TYR A 161 1.37 -4.86 21.25
CA TYR A 161 2.73 -4.38 20.95
C TYR A 161 2.69 -3.08 20.14
N GLY A 162 1.70 -2.91 19.27
CA GLY A 162 1.44 -1.65 18.58
C GLY A 162 0.16 -1.69 17.76
N GLY A 163 -0.25 -0.52 17.33
CA GLY A 163 -1.43 -0.30 16.50
C GLY A 163 -1.49 1.14 16.01
N GLY A 164 -2.43 1.41 15.14
CA GLY A 164 -2.62 2.73 14.59
C GLY A 164 -3.54 2.78 13.38
N ALA A 165 -3.40 3.84 12.61
CA ALA A 165 -4.08 4.02 11.33
C ALA A 165 -3.07 4.32 10.22
N SER A 166 -3.44 4.03 8.98
CA SER A 166 -2.67 4.34 7.78
C SER A 166 -3.60 4.62 6.60
N TYR A 167 -3.19 5.50 5.71
CA TYR A 167 -3.79 5.68 4.40
C TYR A 167 -2.88 5.14 3.32
N ASP A 168 -3.45 4.39 2.37
CA ASP A 168 -2.75 3.84 1.23
C ASP A 168 -3.48 4.24 -0.06
N GLY A 169 -2.95 5.24 -0.76
CA GLY A 169 -3.53 5.75 -2.00
C GLY A 169 -3.37 4.81 -3.20
N ASN A 170 -2.54 3.77 -3.12
CA ASN A 170 -2.45 2.75 -4.17
C ASN A 170 -3.55 1.70 -3.98
N ALA A 171 -3.79 1.30 -2.74
CA ALA A 171 -4.88 0.40 -2.40
C ALA A 171 -6.24 1.11 -2.34
N CYS A 172 -6.29 2.45 -2.41
CA CYS A 172 -7.49 3.27 -2.18
C CYS A 172 -8.15 2.91 -0.84
N ALA A 173 -7.36 2.81 0.22
CA ALA A 173 -7.81 2.33 1.52
C ALA A 173 -7.34 3.20 2.67
N PHE A 174 -8.24 3.46 3.62
CA PHE A 174 -7.88 3.92 4.96
C PHE A 174 -7.99 2.74 5.90
N ARG A 175 -6.94 2.45 6.68
CA ARG A 175 -6.81 1.24 7.47
C ARG A 175 -6.53 1.55 8.91
N PHE A 176 -7.22 0.83 9.81
CA PHE A 176 -6.82 0.65 11.22
C PHE A 176 -6.16 -0.70 11.38
N TYR A 177 -5.21 -0.82 12.29
CA TYR A 177 -4.51 -2.07 12.56
C TYR A 177 -4.00 -2.17 14.00
N SER A 178 -3.91 -3.42 14.48
CA SER A 178 -3.11 -3.76 15.66
C SER A 178 -2.25 -5.00 15.38
N TYR A 179 -1.21 -5.18 16.17
CA TYR A 179 -0.36 -6.35 16.06
C TYR A 179 0.17 -6.82 17.42
N ARG A 180 0.24 -8.15 17.55
CA ARG A 180 0.51 -8.82 18.82
C ARG A 180 -0.42 -8.29 19.92
N ASP A 181 -1.69 -8.26 19.61
CA ASP A 181 -2.75 -7.74 20.48
C ASP A 181 -3.34 -8.89 21.29
N PRO A 182 -3.43 -8.80 22.62
CA PRO A 182 -4.10 -9.81 23.42
C PRO A 182 -5.64 -9.76 23.29
N ARG A 183 -6.19 -8.70 22.71
CA ARG A 183 -7.62 -8.44 22.58
C ARG A 183 -8.05 -8.58 21.12
N LEU A 184 -9.35 -8.74 20.90
CA LEU A 184 -9.97 -8.78 19.57
C LEU A 184 -11.13 -7.78 19.47
N ALA A 185 -12.23 -8.04 20.17
CA ALA A 185 -13.44 -7.22 20.09
C ALA A 185 -13.22 -5.79 20.60
N GLU A 186 -12.51 -5.64 21.69
CA GLU A 186 -12.18 -4.36 22.31
C GLU A 186 -11.29 -3.52 21.39
N THR A 187 -10.40 -4.16 20.62
CA THR A 187 -9.54 -3.45 19.66
C THR A 187 -10.35 -2.88 18.50
N PHE A 188 -11.32 -3.61 17.97
CA PHE A 188 -12.24 -3.06 16.97
C PHE A 188 -13.11 -1.94 17.55
N ALA A 189 -13.53 -2.05 18.81
CA ALA A 189 -14.21 -0.96 19.49
C ALA A 189 -13.32 0.28 19.67
N ASP A 190 -12.02 0.11 19.95
CA ASP A 190 -11.05 1.21 20.03
C ASP A 190 -10.88 1.91 18.66
N PHE A 191 -10.91 1.18 17.54
CA PHE A 191 -10.90 1.79 16.20
C PHE A 191 -12.11 2.71 16.01
N GLU A 192 -13.30 2.24 16.32
CA GLU A 192 -14.54 3.03 16.24
C GLU A 192 -14.56 4.20 17.26
N ALA A 193 -14.04 3.98 18.47
CA ALA A 193 -13.91 5.03 19.48
C ALA A 193 -12.97 6.16 19.04
N SER A 194 -11.93 5.88 18.26
CA SER A 194 -11.03 6.90 17.72
C SER A 194 -11.71 7.86 16.74
N ILE A 195 -12.65 7.35 15.94
CA ILE A 195 -13.49 8.14 15.02
C ILE A 195 -14.41 9.07 15.85
N ASN A 196 -15.09 8.49 16.83
CA ASN A 196 -15.97 9.24 17.71
C ASN A 196 -15.22 10.31 18.53
N TRP A 197 -14.00 10.00 18.98
CA TRP A 197 -13.14 10.95 19.67
C TRP A 197 -12.84 12.16 18.79
N LEU A 198 -12.44 11.97 17.54
CA LEU A 198 -12.17 13.09 16.64
C LEU A 198 -13.39 13.97 16.40
N LEU A 199 -14.55 13.35 16.19
CA LEU A 199 -15.77 14.08 15.82
C LEU A 199 -16.43 14.81 17.01
N ASN A 200 -16.39 14.23 18.22
CA ASN A 200 -17.20 14.64 19.35
C ASN A 200 -16.42 15.27 20.52
N THR A 201 -15.08 15.33 20.44
CA THR A 201 -14.29 16.01 21.47
C THR A 201 -13.61 17.26 20.93
N GLU A 202 -13.26 18.17 21.84
CA GLU A 202 -12.45 19.33 21.48
C GLU A 202 -11.05 18.91 21.08
N GLN A 203 -10.63 19.32 19.90
CA GLN A 203 -9.35 18.95 19.31
C GLN A 203 -8.32 20.06 19.51
N LYS A 204 -7.08 19.69 19.82
CA LYS A 204 -6.01 20.64 20.10
C LYS A 204 -5.22 20.96 18.83
N PRO A 205 -5.07 22.25 18.43
CA PRO A 205 -4.39 22.63 17.20
C PRO A 205 -2.96 22.09 17.09
N HIS A 206 -2.18 22.04 18.18
CA HIS A 206 -0.81 21.55 18.17
C HIS A 206 -0.69 20.06 17.75
N GLN A 207 -1.71 19.24 18.03
CA GLN A 207 -1.71 17.83 17.61
C GLN A 207 -1.84 17.69 16.08
N LEU A 208 -2.56 18.62 15.44
CA LEU A 208 -2.60 18.68 13.98
C LEU A 208 -1.26 19.10 13.39
N GLU A 209 -0.63 20.11 13.96
CA GLU A 209 0.70 20.56 13.54
C GLU A 209 1.74 19.42 13.66
N GLU A 210 1.73 18.67 14.76
CA GLU A 210 2.59 17.50 14.95
C GLU A 210 2.35 16.42 13.90
N ALA A 211 1.09 16.12 13.57
CA ALA A 211 0.76 15.13 12.56
C ALA A 211 1.23 15.57 11.16
N ILE A 212 1.05 16.84 10.80
CA ILE A 212 1.51 17.42 9.53
C ILE A 212 3.04 17.40 9.47
N LEU A 213 3.70 17.87 10.52
CA LEU A 213 5.17 17.93 10.57
C LEU A 213 5.79 16.54 10.50
N GLY A 214 5.20 15.54 11.15
CA GLY A 214 5.64 14.15 11.07
C GLY A 214 5.61 13.60 9.65
N LEU A 215 4.55 13.90 8.89
CA LEU A 215 4.43 13.49 7.49
C LEU A 215 5.41 14.23 6.58
N VAL A 216 5.48 15.55 6.68
CA VAL A 216 6.39 16.38 5.88
C VAL A 216 7.84 15.99 6.14
N SER A 217 8.22 15.80 7.40
CA SER A 217 9.56 15.32 7.78
C SER A 217 9.90 13.97 7.14
N SER A 218 8.93 13.05 7.07
CA SER A 218 9.14 11.75 6.42
C SER A 218 9.32 11.87 4.89
N MET A 219 8.64 12.84 4.26
CA MET A 219 8.77 13.12 2.82
C MET A 219 10.08 13.82 2.46
N ASP A 220 10.56 14.68 3.35
CA ASP A 220 11.75 15.51 3.15
C ASP A 220 13.03 14.80 3.67
N LYS A 221 12.90 13.59 4.27
CA LYS A 221 14.05 12.83 4.76
C LYS A 221 15.00 12.48 3.62
N PRO A 222 16.29 12.90 3.68
CA PRO A 222 17.25 12.57 2.64
C PRO A 222 17.51 11.05 2.60
N GLY A 223 17.58 10.52 1.39
CA GLY A 223 17.94 9.14 1.11
C GLY A 223 19.42 8.99 0.72
N SER A 224 19.86 7.77 0.46
CA SER A 224 21.12 7.55 -0.25
C SER A 224 20.97 7.93 -1.73
N PRO A 225 22.04 8.30 -2.46
CA PRO A 225 21.95 8.64 -3.88
C PRO A 225 21.23 7.57 -4.71
N ALA A 226 21.53 6.29 -4.49
CA ALA A 226 20.86 5.18 -5.15
C ALA A 226 19.38 5.08 -4.75
N GLY A 227 19.05 5.26 -3.47
CA GLY A 227 17.67 5.23 -2.97
C GLY A 227 16.83 6.37 -3.53
N GLU A 228 17.38 7.57 -3.63
CA GLU A 228 16.70 8.73 -4.24
C GLU A 228 16.48 8.52 -5.75
N ALA A 229 17.46 8.00 -6.46
CA ALA A 229 17.36 7.70 -7.87
C ALA A 229 16.28 6.65 -8.16
N ILE A 230 16.25 5.56 -7.39
CA ILE A 230 15.20 4.53 -7.47
C ILE A 230 13.83 5.13 -7.19
N THR A 231 13.71 5.91 -6.12
CA THR A 231 12.45 6.57 -5.74
C THR A 231 11.96 7.52 -6.84
N ALA A 232 12.87 8.31 -7.42
CA ALA A 232 12.55 9.22 -8.50
C ALA A 232 12.13 8.48 -9.78
N CYS A 233 12.82 7.39 -10.13
CA CYS A 233 12.47 6.55 -11.27
C CYS A 233 11.07 5.96 -11.14
N TYR A 234 10.76 5.32 -10.01
CA TYR A 234 9.42 4.79 -9.76
C TYR A 234 8.36 5.89 -9.72
N ALA A 235 8.67 7.05 -9.14
CA ALA A 235 7.74 8.18 -9.12
C ALA A 235 7.39 8.63 -10.55
N LEU A 236 8.38 8.72 -11.44
CA LEU A 236 8.15 9.06 -12.84
C LEU A 236 7.32 8.01 -13.57
N LEU A 237 7.61 6.71 -13.38
CA LEU A 237 6.83 5.61 -13.96
C LEU A 237 5.36 5.65 -13.54
N HIS A 238 5.07 6.13 -12.34
CA HIS A 238 3.71 6.28 -11.81
C HIS A 238 3.12 7.69 -11.99
N GLY A 239 3.70 8.54 -12.83
CA GLY A 239 3.22 9.90 -13.05
C GLY A 239 3.37 10.85 -11.86
N ARG A 240 4.05 10.44 -10.80
CA ARG A 240 4.30 11.24 -9.58
C ARG A 240 5.48 12.18 -9.78
N THR A 241 5.31 13.12 -10.69
CA THR A 241 6.35 14.10 -11.06
C THR A 241 6.78 14.97 -9.86
N PRO A 242 7.92 15.66 -9.93
CA PRO A 242 8.30 16.65 -8.91
C PRO A 242 7.25 17.76 -8.70
N ALA A 243 6.50 18.14 -9.74
CA ALA A 243 5.39 19.07 -9.64
C ALA A 243 4.25 18.48 -8.79
N PHE A 244 3.87 17.22 -9.04
CA PHE A 244 2.89 16.50 -8.24
C PHE A 244 3.31 16.43 -6.76
N ARG A 245 4.56 16.08 -6.46
CA ARG A 245 5.08 16.02 -5.08
C ARG A 245 5.01 17.38 -4.38
N ARG A 246 5.36 18.46 -5.07
CA ARG A 246 5.24 19.83 -4.52
C ARG A 246 3.78 20.20 -4.22
N THR A 247 2.87 19.85 -5.12
CA THR A 247 1.43 20.09 -4.92
C THR A 247 0.89 19.29 -3.74
N LEU A 248 1.22 18.02 -3.62
CA LEU A 248 0.82 17.18 -2.48
C LEU A 248 1.38 17.74 -1.17
N ARG A 249 2.65 18.12 -1.13
CA ARG A 249 3.28 18.73 0.04
C ARG A 249 2.59 20.04 0.45
N ALA A 250 2.24 20.89 -0.52
CA ALA A 250 1.50 22.11 -0.24
C ALA A 250 0.10 21.81 0.31
N ARG A 251 -0.60 20.81 -0.21
CA ARG A 251 -1.90 20.37 0.31
C ARG A 251 -1.78 19.87 1.75
N LEU A 252 -0.77 19.05 2.07
CA LEU A 252 -0.52 18.55 3.43
C LEU A 252 -0.33 19.69 4.45
N LEU A 253 0.44 20.72 4.09
CA LEU A 253 0.70 21.88 4.94
C LEU A 253 -0.54 22.74 5.21
N ASN A 254 -1.56 22.66 4.36
CA ASN A 254 -2.80 23.43 4.47
C ASN A 254 -3.99 22.64 5.02
N VAL A 255 -3.79 21.40 5.49
CA VAL A 255 -4.87 20.60 6.08
C VAL A 255 -5.32 21.21 7.39
N THR A 256 -6.64 21.32 7.56
CA THR A 256 -7.30 21.86 8.76
C THR A 256 -8.00 20.78 9.57
N LEU A 257 -8.40 21.09 10.82
CA LEU A 257 -9.21 20.18 11.64
C LEU A 257 -10.60 19.93 11.01
N GLU A 258 -11.14 20.91 10.33
CA GLU A 258 -12.40 20.82 9.59
C GLU A 258 -12.25 19.79 8.44
N ASP A 259 -11.12 19.81 7.73
CA ASP A 259 -10.82 18.81 6.70
C ASP A 259 -10.76 17.40 7.30
N LEU A 260 -10.09 17.23 8.46
CA LEU A 260 -10.04 15.93 9.14
C LEU A 260 -11.43 15.43 9.52
N LYS A 261 -12.29 16.30 10.08
CA LYS A 261 -13.67 15.95 10.43
C LYS A 261 -14.48 15.60 9.19
N ARG A 262 -14.36 16.38 8.12
CA ARG A 262 -15.06 16.16 6.86
C ARG A 262 -14.70 14.81 6.23
N VAL A 263 -13.41 14.50 6.08
CA VAL A 263 -13.00 13.21 5.49
C VAL A 263 -13.32 12.04 6.43
N THR A 264 -13.28 12.22 7.75
CA THR A 264 -13.73 11.21 8.70
C THR A 264 -15.20 10.90 8.51
N GLN A 265 -16.05 11.90 8.38
CA GLN A 265 -17.47 11.70 8.13
C GLN A 265 -17.70 10.96 6.81
N ALA A 266 -17.09 11.42 5.71
CA ALA A 266 -17.33 10.88 4.37
C ALA A 266 -16.79 9.46 4.18
N TYR A 267 -15.64 9.14 4.76
CA TYR A 267 -14.95 7.87 4.48
C TYR A 267 -15.01 6.85 5.61
N LEU A 268 -15.22 7.28 6.86
CA LEU A 268 -15.19 6.35 8.01
C LEU A 268 -16.53 6.20 8.71
N VAL A 269 -17.46 7.17 8.57
CA VAL A 269 -18.81 7.09 9.15
C VAL A 269 -19.83 6.61 8.11
N GLU A 270 -19.79 7.19 6.91
CA GLU A 270 -20.76 6.87 5.84
C GLU A 270 -20.43 5.56 5.11
N GLN A 271 -19.22 5.02 5.28
CA GLN A 271 -18.78 3.77 4.67
C GLN A 271 -18.75 2.64 5.72
N LYS A 272 -18.92 1.42 5.23
CA LYS A 272 -18.73 0.23 6.08
C LYS A 272 -17.32 -0.30 5.93
N PRO A 273 -16.63 -0.60 7.05
CA PRO A 273 -15.32 -1.24 6.99
C PRO A 273 -15.42 -2.72 6.60
N VAL A 274 -14.32 -3.23 6.08
CA VAL A 274 -14.02 -4.67 5.97
C VAL A 274 -13.02 -5.02 7.08
N LYS A 275 -13.29 -6.12 7.80
CA LYS A 275 -12.50 -6.56 8.96
C LYS A 275 -11.80 -7.89 8.68
#